data_c59e7018b4fbebd46e5016b9b91a9db2
#
_entry.id   c59e7018b4fbebd46e5016b9b91a9db2
#
_cell.length_a   1.000
_cell.length_b   1.000
_cell.length_c   1.000
_cell.angle_alpha   90.00
_cell.angle_beta   90.00
_cell.angle_gamma   90.00
#
_symmetry.space_group_name_H-M   'P 1'
#
loop_
_entity.id
_entity.type
_entity.pdbx_description
1 polymer ?
#
loop_
_entity_poly.entity_id
_entity_poly.type
_entity_poly.pdbx_seq_one_letter_code
_entity_poly.pdbx_strand_id
1 'polypeptide(L)'
;IGTRSALFTPLARPGVLVIDEEHDASYKQQDGWRYHARDLAVMRAHAEQIPIILGSATPSLESLLNARQGKYHLLTLASRAGNARPAQQHVIDMRGQPVQAGLSAALLARMRQHLQKGNQVMLFLNRRGFSPALLCHECGWVAHCPRCERPYTFHQATRDLRCHQCDNQHPVPHQCPQCGSTQLVPVGVGTEQVEHTLEQLLPEFAISRIDRDSTRRKGALEQHLDDIRDGRSQILIGTQMLAKGHHFPDVTLVALLDVDGALFSADFRAAERFAQLYTQVAGRAGRAGKAGEVLLQTHQPEHPLLQTLLQSGYGAFAQQALLERQAAWLPPYTYHVLIRAEDHQSDPPAQLLTQLRTILEASPLLDSDFWLLGPAPALQSKRAGRFRWQLLLQHPSRRKLQQILAIARPAFE
;
A
#
# COMPACT_ATOMS: atom_id res chain seq x y z
N ILE A 1 13.41 -17.99 -16.33
CA ILE A 1 12.65 -17.42 -15.19
C ILE A 1 13.61 -16.60 -14.36
N GLY A 2 13.18 -15.46 -13.89
CA GLY A 2 14.01 -14.59 -13.06
C GLY A 2 13.21 -13.49 -12.38
N THR A 3 13.90 -12.68 -11.60
CA THR A 3 13.33 -11.51 -10.92
C THR A 3 13.40 -10.28 -11.83
N ARG A 4 13.17 -9.10 -11.28
CA ARG A 4 13.16 -7.81 -11.97
C ARG A 4 14.34 -7.58 -12.92
N SER A 5 15.55 -8.00 -12.53
CA SER A 5 16.77 -7.84 -13.34
C SER A 5 16.86 -8.80 -14.55
N ALA A 6 16.08 -9.88 -14.56
CA ALA A 6 16.03 -10.79 -15.71
C ALA A 6 15.54 -10.10 -16.99
N LEU A 7 14.87 -8.96 -16.87
CA LEU A 7 14.48 -8.11 -18.00
C LEU A 7 15.66 -7.71 -18.90
N PHE A 8 16.86 -7.59 -18.34
CA PHE A 8 18.07 -7.17 -19.09
C PHE A 8 18.89 -8.34 -19.63
N THR A 9 18.43 -9.59 -19.40
CA THR A 9 19.15 -10.76 -19.94
C THR A 9 19.05 -10.77 -21.47
N PRO A 10 20.18 -10.86 -22.17
CA PRO A 10 20.17 -11.01 -23.62
C PRO A 10 19.62 -12.38 -24.01
N LEU A 11 18.69 -12.41 -24.95
CA LEU A 11 18.08 -13.62 -25.47
C LEU A 11 18.27 -13.63 -26.99
N ALA A 12 18.77 -14.74 -27.54
CA ALA A 12 19.03 -14.86 -28.98
C ALA A 12 17.74 -14.85 -29.83
N ARG A 13 16.68 -15.46 -29.33
CA ARG A 13 15.37 -15.55 -30.02
C ARG A 13 14.23 -15.50 -29.00
N PRO A 14 13.93 -14.32 -28.45
CA PRO A 14 12.78 -14.21 -27.57
C PRO A 14 11.49 -14.38 -28.37
N GLY A 15 10.55 -15.18 -27.85
CA GLY A 15 9.25 -15.43 -28.47
C GLY A 15 8.09 -14.81 -27.73
N VAL A 16 8.21 -14.69 -26.41
CA VAL A 16 7.18 -14.10 -25.52
C VAL A 16 7.81 -13.63 -24.22
N LEU A 17 7.30 -12.54 -23.66
CA LEU A 17 7.57 -12.12 -22.30
C LEU A 17 6.33 -12.36 -21.44
N VAL A 18 6.55 -12.86 -20.21
CA VAL A 18 5.46 -13.05 -19.24
C VAL A 18 5.86 -12.36 -17.94
N ILE A 19 5.00 -11.47 -17.47
CA ILE A 19 5.11 -10.82 -16.17
C ILE A 19 3.99 -11.36 -15.29
N ASP A 20 4.35 -12.18 -14.33
CA ASP A 20 3.40 -12.70 -13.34
C ASP A 20 3.22 -11.71 -12.20
N GLU A 21 1.99 -11.62 -11.65
CA GLU A 21 1.63 -10.64 -10.62
C GLU A 21 2.07 -9.21 -10.97
N GLU A 22 1.70 -8.74 -12.18
CA GLU A 22 2.17 -7.48 -12.79
C GLU A 22 1.95 -6.24 -11.90
N HIS A 23 0.99 -6.32 -10.98
CA HIS A 23 0.66 -5.27 -10.01
C HIS A 23 1.69 -5.14 -8.88
N ASP A 24 2.60 -6.12 -8.74
CA ASP A 24 3.51 -6.18 -7.59
C ASP A 24 4.45 -4.96 -7.53
N ALA A 25 4.43 -4.27 -6.38
CA ALA A 25 5.26 -3.08 -6.15
C ALA A 25 6.78 -3.37 -6.24
N SER A 26 7.21 -4.64 -6.14
CA SER A 26 8.61 -5.03 -6.27
C SER A 26 9.17 -4.85 -7.67
N TYR A 27 8.31 -4.75 -8.70
CA TYR A 27 8.74 -4.41 -10.05
C TYR A 27 9.28 -2.99 -10.19
N LYS A 28 8.96 -2.08 -9.26
CA LYS A 28 9.56 -0.75 -9.19
C LYS A 28 10.88 -0.79 -8.41
N GLN A 29 11.99 -0.52 -9.08
CA GLN A 29 13.28 -0.34 -8.42
C GLN A 29 13.31 0.96 -7.64
N GLN A 30 13.77 0.89 -6.38
CA GLN A 30 13.77 2.04 -5.47
C GLN A 30 15.12 2.75 -5.43
N ASP A 31 16.22 2.03 -5.73
CA ASP A 31 17.58 2.53 -5.66
C ASP A 31 18.25 2.48 -7.04
N GLY A 32 19.25 3.33 -7.25
CA GLY A 32 19.96 3.44 -8.51
C GLY A 32 19.05 3.85 -9.68
N TRP A 33 19.04 3.10 -10.73
CA TRP A 33 18.15 3.31 -11.88
C TRP A 33 16.71 2.92 -11.51
N ARG A 34 15.90 3.89 -11.16
CA ARG A 34 14.54 3.74 -10.61
C ARG A 34 13.51 3.38 -11.69
N TYR A 35 13.78 2.35 -12.49
CA TYR A 35 12.87 1.86 -13.53
C TYR A 35 11.72 1.03 -12.94
N HIS A 36 10.66 0.88 -13.72
CA HIS A 36 9.59 -0.08 -13.46
C HIS A 36 9.72 -1.24 -14.44
N ALA A 37 10.01 -2.44 -13.95
CA ALA A 37 10.32 -3.59 -14.83
C ALA A 37 9.16 -3.99 -15.74
N ARG A 38 7.91 -3.92 -15.26
CA ARG A 38 6.73 -4.13 -16.10
C ARG A 38 6.71 -3.19 -17.31
N ASP A 39 6.90 -1.90 -17.07
CA ASP A 39 6.82 -0.88 -18.13
C ASP A 39 7.96 -1.03 -19.13
N LEU A 40 9.18 -1.33 -18.64
CA LEU A 40 10.31 -1.63 -19.52
C LEU A 40 10.13 -2.95 -20.29
N ALA A 41 9.48 -3.96 -19.69
CA ALA A 41 9.17 -5.21 -20.38
C ALA A 41 8.21 -4.98 -21.55
N VAL A 42 7.21 -4.12 -21.38
CA VAL A 42 6.31 -3.71 -22.47
C VAL A 42 7.09 -3.00 -23.59
N MET A 43 8.00 -2.07 -23.22
CA MET A 43 8.85 -1.39 -24.20
C MET A 43 9.78 -2.38 -24.94
N ARG A 44 10.39 -3.32 -24.21
CA ARG A 44 11.25 -4.36 -24.81
C ARG A 44 10.46 -5.25 -25.75
N ALA A 45 9.31 -5.76 -25.33
CA ALA A 45 8.45 -6.58 -26.19
C ALA A 45 8.04 -5.87 -27.48
N HIS A 46 7.72 -4.57 -27.37
CA HIS A 46 7.41 -3.75 -28.54
C HIS A 46 8.63 -3.58 -29.47
N ALA A 47 9.81 -3.31 -28.93
CA ALA A 47 11.05 -3.16 -29.69
C ALA A 47 11.47 -4.47 -30.40
N GLU A 48 11.30 -5.61 -29.72
CA GLU A 48 11.60 -6.94 -30.24
C GLU A 48 10.47 -7.55 -31.06
N GLN A 49 9.33 -6.85 -31.21
CA GLN A 49 8.12 -7.27 -31.95
C GLN A 49 7.59 -8.63 -31.50
N ILE A 50 7.57 -8.88 -30.18
CA ILE A 50 7.07 -10.10 -29.56
C ILE A 50 5.90 -9.81 -28.63
N PRO A 51 5.00 -10.76 -28.41
CA PRO A 51 3.92 -10.59 -27.45
C PRO A 51 4.44 -10.53 -26.01
N ILE A 52 3.70 -9.79 -25.18
CA ILE A 52 3.87 -9.77 -23.73
C ILE A 52 2.56 -10.09 -23.02
N ILE A 53 2.61 -10.91 -21.99
CA ILE A 53 1.48 -11.27 -21.14
C ILE A 53 1.71 -10.69 -19.76
N LEU A 54 0.75 -9.87 -19.29
CA LEU A 54 0.71 -9.32 -17.94
C LEU A 54 -0.35 -10.08 -17.15
N GLY A 55 0.08 -10.98 -16.27
CA GLY A 55 -0.80 -11.82 -15.45
C GLY A 55 -1.06 -11.21 -14.08
N SER A 56 -2.32 -11.17 -13.66
CA SER A 56 -2.71 -10.81 -12.30
C SER A 56 -4.18 -11.13 -12.02
N ALA A 57 -4.48 -11.55 -10.80
CA ALA A 57 -5.87 -11.61 -10.30
C ALA A 57 -6.39 -10.21 -9.91
N THR A 58 -5.49 -9.27 -9.67
CA THR A 58 -5.75 -7.90 -9.24
C THR A 58 -4.90 -6.91 -10.03
N PRO A 59 -5.18 -6.75 -11.36
CA PRO A 59 -4.36 -5.91 -12.22
C PRO A 59 -4.23 -4.48 -11.70
N SER A 60 -3.06 -3.87 -11.93
CA SER A 60 -2.84 -2.47 -11.59
C SER A 60 -3.79 -1.55 -12.32
N LEU A 61 -4.12 -0.40 -11.72
CA LEU A 61 -5.01 0.57 -12.35
C LEU A 61 -4.41 1.12 -13.66
N GLU A 62 -3.10 1.19 -13.77
CA GLU A 62 -2.39 1.53 -15.02
C GLU A 62 -2.67 0.52 -16.14
N SER A 63 -2.55 -0.77 -15.85
CA SER A 63 -2.81 -1.83 -16.84
C SER A 63 -4.29 -1.89 -17.23
N LEU A 64 -5.20 -1.73 -16.27
CA LEU A 64 -6.63 -1.67 -16.55
C LEU A 64 -7.03 -0.46 -17.38
N LEU A 65 -6.46 0.71 -17.13
CA LEU A 65 -6.70 1.89 -17.95
C LEU A 65 -6.18 1.69 -19.39
N ASN A 66 -4.98 1.12 -19.53
CA ASN A 66 -4.43 0.80 -20.85
C ASN A 66 -5.30 -0.19 -21.64
N ALA A 67 -5.89 -1.18 -20.96
CA ALA A 67 -6.84 -2.10 -21.56
C ALA A 67 -8.14 -1.38 -21.98
N ARG A 68 -8.69 -0.50 -21.14
CA ARG A 68 -9.88 0.31 -21.46
C ARG A 68 -9.66 1.25 -22.64
N GLN A 69 -8.45 1.77 -22.78
CA GLN A 69 -8.06 2.65 -23.88
C GLN A 69 -7.71 1.87 -25.18
N GLY A 70 -7.85 0.55 -25.19
CA GLY A 70 -7.52 -0.30 -26.34
C GLY A 70 -6.02 -0.47 -26.61
N LYS A 71 -5.16 -0.05 -25.69
CA LYS A 71 -3.70 -0.25 -25.81
C LYS A 71 -3.28 -1.67 -25.47
N TYR A 72 -4.06 -2.36 -24.61
CA TYR A 72 -3.86 -3.74 -24.22
C TYR A 72 -5.15 -4.54 -24.51
N HIS A 73 -5.01 -5.82 -24.79
CA HIS A 73 -6.11 -6.76 -24.84
C HIS A 73 -6.36 -7.35 -23.45
N LEU A 74 -7.58 -7.22 -22.92
CA LEU A 74 -7.96 -7.81 -21.65
C LEU A 74 -8.49 -9.22 -21.88
N LEU A 75 -7.79 -10.20 -21.30
CA LEU A 75 -8.23 -11.60 -21.26
C LEU A 75 -8.67 -11.93 -19.85
N THR A 76 -9.88 -12.45 -19.68
CA THR A 76 -10.43 -12.78 -18.35
C THR A 76 -10.60 -14.28 -18.21
N LEU A 77 -9.99 -14.85 -17.17
CA LEU A 77 -10.22 -16.24 -16.75
C LEU A 77 -11.43 -16.25 -15.81
N ALA A 78 -12.60 -16.62 -16.32
CA ALA A 78 -13.86 -16.54 -15.57
C ALA A 78 -14.01 -17.65 -14.52
N SER A 79 -13.36 -18.80 -14.69
CA SER A 79 -13.47 -19.93 -13.77
C SER A 79 -12.30 -19.98 -12.79
N ARG A 80 -12.61 -20.17 -11.49
CA ARG A 80 -11.59 -20.46 -10.48
C ARG A 80 -11.09 -21.89 -10.65
N ALA A 81 -9.79 -22.09 -10.51
CA ALA A 81 -9.24 -23.43 -10.42
C ALA A 81 -9.64 -24.08 -9.08
N GLY A 82 -10.30 -25.24 -9.14
CA GLY A 82 -10.71 -26.03 -7.97
C GLY A 82 -12.05 -25.65 -7.35
N ASN A 83 -12.51 -26.45 -6.38
CA ASN A 83 -13.81 -26.32 -5.68
C ASN A 83 -13.75 -25.41 -4.44
N ALA A 84 -12.86 -24.42 -4.40
CA ALA A 84 -12.73 -23.54 -3.26
C ALA A 84 -13.98 -22.66 -3.08
N ARG A 85 -14.64 -22.76 -1.92
CA ARG A 85 -15.74 -21.87 -1.55
C ARG A 85 -15.19 -20.48 -1.17
N PRO A 86 -15.91 -19.40 -1.50
CA PRO A 86 -15.56 -18.07 -1.04
C PRO A 86 -15.50 -18.05 0.49
N ALA A 87 -14.49 -17.38 1.06
CA ALA A 87 -14.43 -17.14 2.49
C ALA A 87 -15.57 -16.22 2.94
N GLN A 88 -16.10 -16.45 4.14
CA GLN A 88 -17.06 -15.53 4.76
C GLN A 88 -16.32 -14.25 5.14
N GLN A 89 -16.93 -13.10 4.88
CA GLN A 89 -16.32 -11.80 5.12
C GLN A 89 -17.10 -11.08 6.23
N HIS A 90 -16.36 -10.56 7.21
CA HIS A 90 -16.95 -9.81 8.32
C HIS A 90 -16.16 -8.53 8.54
N VAL A 91 -16.88 -7.43 8.71
CA VAL A 91 -16.31 -6.14 9.09
C VAL A 91 -16.61 -5.91 10.58
N ILE A 92 -15.57 -5.60 11.34
CA ILE A 92 -15.67 -5.22 12.74
C ILE A 92 -15.59 -3.70 12.79
N ASP A 93 -16.66 -3.06 13.27
CA ASP A 93 -16.67 -1.64 13.58
C ASP A 93 -15.87 -1.39 14.86
N MET A 94 -14.78 -0.66 14.71
CA MET A 94 -13.83 -0.37 15.80
C MET A 94 -14.23 0.84 16.65
N ARG A 95 -15.25 1.60 16.25
CA ARG A 95 -15.65 2.83 16.94
C ARG A 95 -16.10 2.54 18.37
N GLY A 96 -15.49 3.20 19.34
CA GLY A 96 -15.80 3.05 20.77
C GLY A 96 -15.54 1.65 21.35
N GLN A 97 -14.90 0.76 20.60
CA GLN A 97 -14.60 -0.60 21.06
C GLN A 97 -13.32 -0.61 21.92
N PRO A 98 -13.30 -1.35 23.03
CA PRO A 98 -12.04 -1.56 23.75
C PRO A 98 -11.06 -2.35 22.88
N VAL A 99 -9.85 -1.82 22.74
CA VAL A 99 -8.79 -2.42 21.91
C VAL A 99 -7.51 -2.59 22.70
N GLN A 100 -6.77 -3.67 22.44
CA GLN A 100 -5.43 -3.91 22.96
C GLN A 100 -4.47 -4.10 21.77
N ALA A 101 -3.52 -3.19 21.61
CA ALA A 101 -2.61 -3.16 20.47
C ALA A 101 -3.33 -3.30 19.11
N GLY A 102 -4.46 -2.62 18.93
CA GLY A 102 -5.27 -2.70 17.71
C GLY A 102 -6.11 -3.98 17.56
N LEU A 103 -6.14 -4.86 18.56
CA LEU A 103 -6.95 -6.09 18.58
C LEU A 103 -8.25 -5.85 19.32
N SER A 104 -9.39 -6.04 18.65
CA SER A 104 -10.71 -5.97 19.28
C SER A 104 -11.06 -7.27 20.02
N ALA A 105 -11.95 -7.18 21.03
CA ALA A 105 -12.45 -8.36 21.73
C ALA A 105 -13.17 -9.34 20.79
N ALA A 106 -13.88 -8.83 19.78
CA ALA A 106 -14.55 -9.64 18.77
C ALA A 106 -13.56 -10.46 17.94
N LEU A 107 -12.44 -9.84 17.51
CA LEU A 107 -11.39 -10.56 16.79
C LEU A 107 -10.75 -11.63 17.68
N LEU A 108 -10.39 -11.31 18.91
CA LEU A 108 -9.78 -12.26 19.85
C LEU A 108 -10.69 -13.46 20.13
N ALA A 109 -12.00 -13.25 20.26
CA ALA A 109 -12.97 -14.32 20.42
C ALA A 109 -13.01 -15.25 19.19
N ARG A 110 -13.00 -14.67 17.98
CA ARG A 110 -12.96 -15.45 16.73
C ARG A 110 -11.65 -16.22 16.58
N MET A 111 -10.52 -15.59 16.89
CA MET A 111 -9.22 -16.27 16.87
C MET A 111 -9.24 -17.51 17.78
N ARG A 112 -9.70 -17.38 19.02
CA ARG A 112 -9.82 -18.53 19.97
C ARG A 112 -10.67 -19.66 19.39
N GLN A 113 -11.80 -19.34 18.77
CA GLN A 113 -12.69 -20.35 18.16
C GLN A 113 -11.99 -21.17 17.06
N HIS A 114 -11.20 -20.53 16.21
CA HIS A 114 -10.45 -21.21 15.16
C HIS A 114 -9.27 -22.01 15.73
N LEU A 115 -8.52 -21.45 16.66
CA LEU A 115 -7.36 -22.06 17.29
C LEU A 115 -7.75 -23.29 18.12
N GLN A 116 -8.84 -23.24 18.89
CA GLN A 116 -9.36 -24.36 19.66
C GLN A 116 -9.82 -25.54 18.79
N LYS A 117 -10.17 -25.29 17.53
CA LYS A 117 -10.50 -26.34 16.54
C LYS A 117 -9.25 -26.94 15.87
N GLY A 118 -8.04 -26.55 16.31
CA GLY A 118 -6.77 -26.99 15.72
C GLY A 118 -6.45 -26.31 14.39
N ASN A 119 -7.10 -25.18 14.06
CA ASN A 119 -6.82 -24.43 12.86
C ASN A 119 -5.79 -23.33 13.12
N GLN A 120 -5.23 -22.77 12.05
CA GLN A 120 -4.32 -21.63 12.10
C GLN A 120 -5.06 -20.32 11.80
N VAL A 121 -4.52 -19.24 12.36
CA VAL A 121 -5.01 -17.87 12.18
C VAL A 121 -3.90 -17.00 11.61
N MET A 122 -4.23 -16.16 10.64
CA MET A 122 -3.29 -15.26 9.99
C MET A 122 -3.72 -13.81 10.18
N LEU A 123 -2.81 -12.99 10.73
CA LEU A 123 -3.01 -11.57 10.95
C LEU A 123 -2.16 -10.75 10.00
N PHE A 124 -2.80 -9.90 9.22
CA PHE A 124 -2.13 -8.99 8.30
C PHE A 124 -2.12 -7.56 8.83
N LEU A 125 -0.91 -6.99 8.85
CA LEU A 125 -0.70 -5.57 9.12
C LEU A 125 -0.12 -4.89 7.88
N ASN A 126 -0.64 -3.71 7.59
CA ASN A 126 -0.17 -2.94 6.44
C ASN A 126 0.93 -1.95 6.87
N ARG A 127 2.11 -2.48 7.22
CA ARG A 127 3.22 -1.72 7.85
C ARG A 127 4.02 -0.83 6.88
N ARG A 128 3.83 -0.93 5.56
CA ARG A 128 4.73 -0.24 4.62
C ARG A 128 4.17 1.07 4.10
N GLY A 129 4.78 2.17 4.55
CA GLY A 129 4.75 3.46 3.86
C GLY A 129 3.50 4.30 4.07
N PHE A 130 2.65 3.94 5.01
CA PHE A 130 1.53 4.80 5.37
C PHE A 130 1.97 5.85 6.38
N SER A 131 1.72 7.10 6.01
CA SER A 131 1.78 8.19 6.95
C SER A 131 0.58 8.06 7.86
N PRO A 132 0.78 7.99 9.18
CA PRO A 132 -0.34 7.82 10.08
C PRO A 132 -1.29 9.02 9.95
N ALA A 133 -2.54 8.77 9.58
CA ALA A 133 -3.61 9.73 9.72
C ALA A 133 -3.99 9.83 11.21
N LEU A 134 -4.60 10.94 11.61
CA LEU A 134 -5.19 11.10 12.93
C LEU A 134 -6.69 10.84 12.81
N LEU A 135 -7.22 9.94 13.61
CA LEU A 135 -8.66 9.66 13.66
C LEU A 135 -9.20 9.70 15.10
N CYS A 136 -10.50 9.88 15.23
CA CYS A 136 -11.21 9.73 16.49
C CYS A 136 -11.66 8.28 16.68
N HIS A 137 -11.25 7.66 17.78
CA HIS A 137 -11.61 6.27 18.07
C HIS A 137 -13.12 6.12 18.34
N GLU A 138 -13.77 7.13 18.90
CA GLU A 138 -15.19 7.06 19.26
C GLU A 138 -16.14 7.16 18.06
N CYS A 139 -15.88 8.08 17.12
CA CYS A 139 -16.81 8.35 16.02
C CYS A 139 -16.24 8.08 14.63
N GLY A 140 -14.95 7.76 14.53
CA GLY A 140 -14.27 7.53 13.25
C GLY A 140 -13.92 8.80 12.48
N TRP A 141 -14.12 10.02 13.04
CA TRP A 141 -13.69 11.24 12.38
C TRP A 141 -12.20 11.20 12.01
N VAL A 142 -11.87 11.64 10.82
CA VAL A 142 -10.49 11.71 10.31
C VAL A 142 -10.10 13.17 10.08
N ALA A 143 -8.91 13.55 10.50
CA ALA A 143 -8.38 14.90 10.27
C ALA A 143 -8.04 15.12 8.79
N HIS A 144 -8.77 16.02 8.11
CA HIS A 144 -8.56 16.37 6.72
C HIS A 144 -8.02 17.78 6.54
N CYS A 145 -7.17 17.97 5.54
CA CYS A 145 -6.71 19.29 5.12
C CYS A 145 -7.84 20.08 4.45
N PRO A 146 -8.22 21.27 4.94
CA PRO A 146 -9.32 22.02 4.36
C PRO A 146 -9.02 22.59 2.97
N ARG A 147 -7.75 22.60 2.55
CA ARG A 147 -7.33 23.08 1.21
C ARG A 147 -7.31 21.99 0.16
N CYS A 148 -7.05 20.74 0.58
CA CYS A 148 -6.82 19.61 -0.34
C CYS A 148 -7.83 18.49 -0.15
N GLU A 149 -8.68 18.56 0.88
CA GLU A 149 -9.67 17.53 1.26
C GLU A 149 -9.06 16.13 1.49
N ARG A 150 -7.73 16.08 1.65
CA ARG A 150 -6.98 14.85 1.92
C ARG A 150 -6.69 14.68 3.39
N PRO A 151 -6.56 13.44 3.89
CA PRO A 151 -6.14 13.21 5.26
C PRO A 151 -4.80 13.90 5.55
N TYR A 152 -4.72 14.54 6.71
CA TYR A 152 -3.46 14.99 7.25
C TYR A 152 -2.58 13.82 7.65
N THR A 153 -1.27 14.00 7.56
CA THR A 153 -0.30 13.13 8.19
C THR A 153 -0.02 13.63 9.61
N PHE A 154 -0.13 12.75 10.59
CA PHE A 154 0.24 13.02 11.97
C PHE A 154 1.75 12.84 12.14
N HIS A 155 2.44 13.85 12.63
CA HIS A 155 3.85 13.82 12.98
C HIS A 155 4.01 13.71 14.49
N GLN A 156 4.40 12.53 14.97
CA GLN A 156 4.48 12.23 16.40
C GLN A 156 5.53 13.07 17.12
N ALA A 157 6.68 13.35 16.48
CA ALA A 157 7.78 14.09 17.09
C ALA A 157 7.44 15.56 17.38
N THR A 158 6.73 16.20 16.45
CA THR A 158 6.31 17.61 16.54
C THR A 158 4.89 17.78 17.05
N ARG A 159 4.11 16.66 17.14
CA ARG A 159 2.70 16.65 17.52
C ARG A 159 1.84 17.60 16.66
N ASP A 160 2.12 17.64 15.38
CA ASP A 160 1.39 18.44 14.40
C ASP A 160 0.75 17.57 13.30
N LEU A 161 -0.22 18.15 12.61
CA LEU A 161 -0.86 17.61 11.43
C LEU A 161 -0.32 18.35 10.21
N ARG A 162 0.17 17.63 9.21
CA ARG A 162 0.73 18.23 8.01
C ARG A 162 0.15 17.64 6.74
N CYS A 163 -0.22 18.50 5.81
CA CYS A 163 -0.62 18.11 4.47
C CYS A 163 0.61 18.02 3.55
N HIS A 164 0.95 16.83 3.10
CA HIS A 164 2.10 16.64 2.20
C HIS A 164 1.84 17.06 0.74
N GLN A 165 0.68 17.64 0.45
CA GLN A 165 0.38 18.21 -0.85
C GLN A 165 0.60 19.73 -0.88
N CYS A 166 0.08 20.47 0.09
CA CYS A 166 0.14 21.94 0.13
C CYS A 166 0.95 22.49 1.31
N ASP A 167 1.56 21.62 2.10
CA ASP A 167 2.32 21.93 3.32
C ASP A 167 1.53 22.70 4.41
N ASN A 168 0.19 22.70 4.30
CA ASN A 168 -0.63 23.27 5.36
C ASN A 168 -0.41 22.48 6.66
N GLN A 169 -0.15 23.23 7.75
CA GLN A 169 0.11 22.68 9.07
C GLN A 169 -0.99 23.08 10.04
N HIS A 170 -1.33 22.16 10.94
CA HIS A 170 -2.33 22.40 11.96
C HIS A 170 -1.91 21.70 13.26
N PRO A 171 -2.07 22.30 14.42
CA PRO A 171 -1.85 21.61 15.69
C PRO A 171 -2.86 20.46 15.85
N VAL A 172 -2.47 19.42 16.57
CA VAL A 172 -3.43 18.35 16.92
C VAL A 172 -4.53 18.95 17.80
N PRO A 173 -5.82 18.79 17.44
CA PRO A 173 -6.90 19.28 18.28
C PRO A 173 -6.93 18.54 19.61
N HIS A 174 -7.31 19.23 20.69
CA HIS A 174 -7.45 18.62 22.02
C HIS A 174 -8.63 17.65 22.11
N GLN A 175 -9.66 17.91 21.33
CA GLN A 175 -10.90 17.12 21.26
C GLN A 175 -11.30 16.92 19.81
N CYS A 176 -12.02 15.85 19.55
CA CYS A 176 -12.61 15.60 18.26
C CYS A 176 -13.62 16.70 17.89
N PRO A 177 -13.46 17.37 16.73
CA PRO A 177 -14.38 18.42 16.32
C PRO A 177 -15.81 17.93 16.07
N GLN A 178 -15.99 16.62 15.85
CA GLN A 178 -17.29 16.03 15.53
C GLN A 178 -18.05 15.55 16.78
N CYS A 179 -17.38 14.88 17.74
CA CYS A 179 -18.06 14.28 18.89
C CYS A 179 -17.54 14.76 20.25
N GLY A 180 -16.53 15.63 20.31
CA GLY A 180 -15.95 16.14 21.54
C GLY A 180 -15.03 15.16 22.30
N SER A 181 -14.85 13.92 21.83
CA SER A 181 -13.99 12.93 22.49
C SER A 181 -12.51 13.34 22.45
N THR A 182 -11.78 13.01 23.50
CA THR A 182 -10.33 13.17 23.58
C THR A 182 -9.56 11.96 23.01
N GLN A 183 -10.27 10.92 22.57
CA GLN A 183 -9.69 9.68 22.04
C GLN A 183 -9.26 9.85 20.57
N LEU A 184 -8.31 10.77 20.35
CA LEU A 184 -7.69 10.98 19.06
C LEU A 184 -6.44 10.09 18.95
N VAL A 185 -6.42 9.17 18.00
CA VAL A 185 -5.39 8.16 17.86
C VAL A 185 -4.76 8.20 16.46
N PRO A 186 -3.43 8.01 16.35
CA PRO A 186 -2.81 7.78 15.06
C PRO A 186 -3.19 6.40 14.53
N VAL A 187 -3.43 6.31 13.24
CA VAL A 187 -3.68 5.03 12.57
C VAL A 187 -2.38 4.23 12.44
N GLY A 188 -2.45 2.94 12.71
CA GLY A 188 -1.36 2.00 12.53
C GLY A 188 -0.92 1.31 13.82
N VAL A 189 -0.61 0.02 13.70
CA VAL A 189 -0.11 -0.82 14.79
C VAL A 189 1.16 -1.52 14.35
N GLY A 190 2.14 -1.68 15.25
CA GLY A 190 3.38 -2.40 14.98
C GLY A 190 3.22 -3.91 15.12
N THR A 191 3.86 -4.69 14.23
CA THR A 191 3.85 -6.16 14.31
C THR A 191 4.40 -6.70 15.63
N GLU A 192 5.43 -6.07 16.18
CA GLU A 192 6.03 -6.44 17.49
C GLU A 192 5.06 -6.21 18.65
N GLN A 193 4.33 -5.11 18.61
CA GLN A 193 3.33 -4.81 19.64
C GLN A 193 2.18 -5.81 19.61
N VAL A 194 1.73 -6.20 18.42
CA VAL A 194 0.68 -7.23 18.24
C VAL A 194 1.18 -8.58 18.74
N GLU A 195 2.40 -8.99 18.37
CA GLU A 195 3.05 -10.23 18.82
C GLU A 195 3.09 -10.29 20.35
N HIS A 196 3.70 -9.29 20.99
CA HIS A 196 3.81 -9.23 22.45
C HIS A 196 2.46 -9.27 23.18
N THR A 197 1.46 -8.56 22.64
CA THR A 197 0.11 -8.58 23.21
C THR A 197 -0.56 -9.94 23.08
N LEU A 198 -0.39 -10.61 21.95
CA LEU A 198 -0.96 -11.96 21.74
C LEU A 198 -0.26 -13.02 22.58
N GLU A 199 1.05 -12.93 22.82
CA GLU A 199 1.77 -13.79 23.77
C GLU A 199 1.18 -13.73 25.19
N GLN A 200 0.69 -12.56 25.60
CA GLN A 200 0.04 -12.37 26.89
C GLN A 200 -1.42 -12.86 26.91
N LEU A 201 -2.17 -12.62 25.82
CA LEU A 201 -3.60 -12.92 25.73
C LEU A 201 -3.91 -14.37 25.35
N LEU A 202 -3.01 -15.02 24.60
CA LEU A 202 -3.14 -16.35 24.04
C LEU A 202 -1.85 -17.16 24.23
N PRO A 203 -1.35 -17.29 25.47
CA PRO A 203 -0.04 -17.91 25.75
C PRO A 203 0.02 -19.41 25.40
N GLU A 204 -1.12 -20.05 25.21
CA GLU A 204 -1.22 -21.45 24.83
C GLU A 204 -0.94 -21.73 23.34
N PHE A 205 -0.86 -20.68 22.50
CA PHE A 205 -0.67 -20.82 21.05
C PHE A 205 0.65 -20.21 20.62
N ALA A 206 1.42 -20.96 19.85
CA ALA A 206 2.70 -20.48 19.32
C ALA A 206 2.49 -19.49 18.18
N ILE A 207 3.27 -18.39 18.21
CA ILE A 207 3.20 -17.28 17.26
C ILE A 207 4.42 -17.32 16.35
N SER A 208 4.22 -17.10 15.05
CA SER A 208 5.27 -16.87 14.06
C SER A 208 5.09 -15.49 13.42
N ARG A 209 6.05 -14.60 13.65
CA ARG A 209 6.07 -13.29 13.02
C ARG A 209 6.96 -13.27 11.78
N ILE A 210 6.39 -12.95 10.63
CA ILE A 210 7.09 -12.86 9.34
C ILE A 210 7.03 -11.44 8.82
N ASP A 211 8.06 -10.69 9.11
CA ASP A 211 8.29 -9.35 8.57
C ASP A 211 9.76 -9.19 8.14
N ARG A 212 10.11 -8.00 7.64
CA ARG A 212 11.46 -7.72 7.17
C ARG A 212 12.52 -7.86 8.26
N ASP A 213 12.14 -7.58 9.51
CA ASP A 213 13.09 -7.58 10.62
C ASP A 213 13.32 -9.00 11.14
N SER A 214 12.26 -9.81 11.25
CA SER A 214 12.35 -11.23 11.67
C SER A 214 13.04 -12.12 10.63
N THR A 215 13.02 -11.73 9.35
CA THR A 215 13.55 -12.53 8.22
C THR A 215 14.90 -12.05 7.70
N ARG A 216 15.61 -11.18 8.43
CA ARG A 216 16.94 -10.66 7.99
C ARG A 216 18.04 -11.72 7.92
N ARG A 217 17.98 -12.73 8.78
CA ARG A 217 18.97 -13.82 8.79
C ARG A 217 18.69 -14.78 7.64
N LYS A 218 19.75 -15.23 6.98
CA LYS A 218 19.66 -16.24 5.91
C LYS A 218 19.04 -17.53 6.47
N GLY A 219 18.01 -18.04 5.81
CA GLY A 219 17.28 -19.25 6.23
C GLY A 219 16.16 -19.02 7.26
N ALA A 220 16.03 -17.82 7.84
CA ALA A 220 15.00 -17.56 8.85
C ALA A 220 13.57 -17.63 8.26
N LEU A 221 13.39 -17.16 7.03
CA LEU A 221 12.09 -17.24 6.37
C LEU A 221 11.67 -18.69 6.14
N GLU A 222 12.58 -19.52 5.61
CA GLU A 222 12.34 -20.93 5.36
C GLU A 222 11.99 -21.67 6.65
N GLN A 223 12.70 -21.42 7.74
CA GLN A 223 12.42 -22.01 9.04
C GLN A 223 11.03 -21.62 9.56
N HIS A 224 10.65 -20.34 9.50
CA HIS A 224 9.30 -19.88 9.87
C HIS A 224 8.21 -20.58 9.04
N LEU A 225 8.45 -20.74 7.74
CA LEU A 225 7.51 -21.41 6.84
C LEU A 225 7.35 -22.90 7.16
N ASP A 226 8.43 -23.57 7.52
CA ASP A 226 8.41 -24.98 7.93
C ASP A 226 7.70 -25.14 9.28
N ASP A 227 7.94 -24.28 10.26
CA ASP A 227 7.24 -24.27 11.55
C ASP A 227 5.71 -24.11 11.39
N ILE A 228 5.30 -23.27 10.42
CA ILE A 228 3.89 -23.09 10.10
C ILE A 228 3.30 -24.33 9.43
N ARG A 229 3.98 -24.90 8.44
CA ARG A 229 3.52 -26.10 7.72
C ARG A 229 3.40 -27.32 8.62
N ASP A 230 4.32 -27.46 9.57
CA ASP A 230 4.34 -28.54 10.54
C ASP A 230 3.36 -28.31 11.70
N GLY A 231 2.60 -27.22 11.70
CA GLY A 231 1.64 -26.89 12.76
C GLY A 231 2.27 -26.48 14.09
N ARG A 232 3.60 -26.23 14.12
CA ARG A 232 4.29 -25.74 15.32
C ARG A 232 3.93 -24.30 15.66
N SER A 233 3.49 -23.51 14.67
CA SER A 233 2.98 -22.16 14.85
C SER A 233 1.52 -22.10 14.43
N GLN A 234 0.65 -21.63 15.33
CA GLN A 234 -0.79 -21.55 15.11
C GLN A 234 -1.25 -20.13 14.75
N ILE A 235 -0.54 -19.11 15.24
CA ILE A 235 -0.83 -17.69 14.95
C ILE A 235 0.29 -17.14 14.07
N LEU A 236 -0.08 -16.66 12.88
CA LEU A 236 0.83 -16.07 11.92
C LEU A 236 0.60 -14.56 11.90
N ILE A 237 1.65 -13.79 12.15
CA ILE A 237 1.60 -12.32 12.06
C ILE A 237 2.52 -11.91 10.92
N GLY A 238 2.01 -11.11 9.99
CA GLY A 238 2.87 -10.66 8.93
C GLY A 238 2.35 -9.51 8.08
N THR A 239 3.19 -9.15 7.14
CA THR A 239 2.91 -8.13 6.13
C THR A 239 2.72 -8.81 4.78
N GLN A 240 2.81 -8.04 3.69
CA GLN A 240 2.70 -8.56 2.32
C GLN A 240 3.58 -9.77 2.00
N MET A 241 4.63 -10.06 2.78
CA MET A 241 5.48 -11.24 2.57
C MET A 241 4.71 -12.55 2.73
N LEU A 242 3.79 -12.63 3.70
CA LEU A 242 2.92 -13.80 3.89
C LEU A 242 1.87 -13.96 2.78
N ALA A 243 1.50 -12.87 2.12
CA ALA A 243 0.51 -12.91 1.05
C ALA A 243 1.03 -13.55 -0.24
N LYS A 244 2.35 -13.74 -0.39
CA LYS A 244 2.98 -14.15 -1.65
C LYS A 244 3.48 -15.58 -1.61
N GLY A 245 3.09 -16.37 -2.62
CA GLY A 245 3.77 -17.63 -2.97
C GLY A 245 3.62 -18.81 -2.00
N HIS A 246 3.03 -18.64 -0.82
CA HIS A 246 2.95 -19.69 0.18
C HIS A 246 1.52 -20.22 0.33
N HIS A 247 1.42 -21.53 0.48
CA HIS A 247 0.14 -22.22 0.71
C HIS A 247 0.09 -22.70 2.17
N PHE A 248 -0.96 -22.26 2.88
CA PHE A 248 -1.21 -22.64 4.28
C PHE A 248 -2.61 -23.27 4.37
N PRO A 249 -2.72 -24.61 4.23
CA PRO A 249 -4.01 -25.31 4.15
C PRO A 249 -4.84 -25.22 5.43
N ASP A 250 -4.17 -25.04 6.58
CA ASP A 250 -4.82 -25.01 7.90
C ASP A 250 -5.23 -23.61 8.35
N VAL A 251 -4.91 -22.57 7.58
CA VAL A 251 -5.38 -21.21 7.84
C VAL A 251 -6.86 -21.09 7.48
N THR A 252 -7.70 -20.97 8.47
CA THR A 252 -9.14 -20.81 8.31
C THR A 252 -9.65 -19.41 8.68
N LEU A 253 -8.86 -18.63 9.42
CA LEU A 253 -9.15 -17.22 9.72
C LEU A 253 -8.02 -16.34 9.23
N VAL A 254 -8.39 -15.31 8.48
CA VAL A 254 -7.49 -14.23 8.07
C VAL A 254 -8.05 -12.91 8.60
N ALA A 255 -7.25 -12.12 9.31
CA ALA A 255 -7.65 -10.81 9.80
C ALA A 255 -6.75 -9.69 9.25
N LEU A 256 -7.37 -8.60 8.79
CA LEU A 256 -6.70 -7.38 8.39
C LEU A 256 -6.90 -6.33 9.47
N LEU A 257 -5.80 -5.92 10.12
CA LEU A 257 -5.84 -5.10 11.34
C LEU A 257 -5.79 -3.59 11.06
N ASP A 258 -5.19 -3.17 9.95
CA ASP A 258 -4.94 -1.75 9.64
C ASP A 258 -5.60 -1.37 8.30
N VAL A 259 -6.91 -1.49 8.23
CA VAL A 259 -7.69 -1.09 7.06
C VAL A 259 -7.71 0.44 6.91
N ASP A 260 -7.86 1.15 8.02
CA ASP A 260 -7.93 2.61 8.06
C ASP A 260 -6.63 3.25 7.56
N GLY A 261 -5.47 2.68 7.91
CA GLY A 261 -4.17 3.13 7.39
C GLY A 261 -4.05 3.07 5.88
N ALA A 262 -4.78 2.15 5.24
CA ALA A 262 -4.84 2.06 3.79
C ALA A 262 -5.84 3.05 3.18
N LEU A 263 -7.01 3.22 3.79
CA LEU A 263 -8.07 4.10 3.28
C LEU A 263 -7.71 5.57 3.42
N PHE A 264 -7.04 5.96 4.51
CA PHE A 264 -6.71 7.35 4.84
C PHE A 264 -5.24 7.71 4.66
N SER A 265 -4.52 6.96 3.85
CA SER A 265 -3.12 7.25 3.53
C SER A 265 -2.98 8.48 2.63
N ALA A 266 -1.92 9.26 2.84
CA ALA A 266 -1.48 10.29 1.91
C ALA A 266 -0.94 9.69 0.58
N ASP A 267 -0.58 8.39 0.56
CA ASP A 267 -0.19 7.68 -0.66
C ASP A 267 -1.46 7.26 -1.43
N PHE A 268 -1.70 7.92 -2.57
CA PHE A 268 -2.85 7.62 -3.43
C PHE A 268 -2.94 6.16 -3.90
N ARG A 269 -1.84 5.39 -3.83
CA ARG A 269 -1.82 3.96 -4.17
C ARG A 269 -2.22 3.04 -3.01
N ALA A 270 -2.42 3.59 -1.82
CA ALA A 270 -2.62 2.77 -0.63
C ALA A 270 -3.91 1.95 -0.68
N ALA A 271 -5.02 2.56 -1.10
CA ALA A 271 -6.30 1.86 -1.25
C ALA A 271 -6.23 0.76 -2.32
N GLU A 272 -5.56 1.01 -3.45
CA GLU A 272 -5.31 0.01 -4.50
C GLU A 272 -4.51 -1.18 -3.96
N ARG A 273 -3.40 -0.92 -3.27
CA ARG A 273 -2.56 -1.97 -2.67
C ARG A 273 -3.31 -2.76 -1.60
N PHE A 274 -4.15 -2.09 -0.84
CA PHE A 274 -5.00 -2.76 0.14
C PHE A 274 -6.01 -3.70 -0.55
N ALA A 275 -6.70 -3.23 -1.58
CA ALA A 275 -7.65 -4.05 -2.34
C ALA A 275 -6.99 -5.27 -2.99
N GLN A 276 -5.78 -5.10 -3.53
CA GLN A 276 -4.97 -6.19 -4.07
C GLN A 276 -4.59 -7.19 -2.98
N LEU A 277 -4.08 -6.72 -1.85
CA LEU A 277 -3.74 -7.56 -0.70
C LEU A 277 -4.97 -8.30 -0.17
N TYR A 278 -6.06 -7.59 0.08
CA TYR A 278 -7.30 -8.17 0.55
C TYR A 278 -7.77 -9.31 -0.37
N THR A 279 -7.83 -9.08 -1.67
CA THR A 279 -8.26 -10.08 -2.65
C THR A 279 -7.35 -11.32 -2.64
N GLN A 280 -6.04 -11.13 -2.52
CA GLN A 280 -5.07 -12.23 -2.43
C GLN A 280 -5.25 -13.06 -1.16
N VAL A 281 -5.42 -12.40 -0.01
CA VAL A 281 -5.52 -13.09 1.29
C VAL A 281 -6.90 -13.69 1.50
N ALA A 282 -7.97 -13.04 1.04
CA ALA A 282 -9.32 -13.60 1.06
C ALA A 282 -9.40 -14.90 0.24
N GLY A 283 -8.65 -14.99 -0.84
CA GLY A 283 -8.52 -16.22 -1.63
C GLY A 283 -7.71 -17.33 -0.95
N ARG A 284 -7.10 -17.10 0.22
CA ARG A 284 -6.30 -18.09 0.96
C ARG A 284 -7.05 -18.72 2.13
N ALA A 285 -7.98 -18.01 2.73
CA ALA A 285 -8.78 -18.53 3.84
C ALA A 285 -9.68 -19.68 3.36
N GLY A 286 -9.69 -20.79 4.12
CA GLY A 286 -10.61 -21.90 3.88
C GLY A 286 -10.32 -22.76 2.65
N ARG A 287 -9.05 -23.04 2.36
CA ARG A 287 -8.65 -24.01 1.34
C ARG A 287 -8.74 -25.45 1.89
N ALA A 288 -8.59 -26.43 1.00
CA ALA A 288 -8.64 -27.87 1.33
C ALA A 288 -9.97 -28.31 1.97
N GLY A 289 -11.10 -27.72 1.53
CA GLY A 289 -12.43 -28.13 2.01
C GLY A 289 -12.86 -27.53 3.35
N LYS A 290 -11.99 -26.75 4.03
CA LYS A 290 -12.34 -26.04 5.28
C LYS A 290 -13.04 -24.71 4.96
N ALA A 291 -14.07 -24.34 5.74
CA ALA A 291 -14.69 -23.03 5.62
C ALA A 291 -13.73 -21.95 6.09
N GLY A 292 -13.53 -20.93 5.26
CA GLY A 292 -12.64 -19.79 5.56
C GLY A 292 -13.41 -18.56 6.00
N GLU A 293 -12.78 -17.75 6.83
CA GLU A 293 -13.30 -16.48 7.33
C GLU A 293 -12.27 -15.37 7.16
N VAL A 294 -12.72 -14.19 6.76
CA VAL A 294 -11.90 -12.98 6.65
C VAL A 294 -12.53 -11.89 7.51
N LEU A 295 -11.76 -11.35 8.45
CA LEU A 295 -12.17 -10.25 9.31
C LEU A 295 -11.38 -8.98 8.94
N LEU A 296 -12.10 -7.87 8.86
CA LEU A 296 -11.54 -6.54 8.65
C LEU A 296 -11.91 -5.65 9.84
N GLN A 297 -10.92 -5.04 10.46
CA GLN A 297 -11.14 -4.07 11.53
C GLN A 297 -11.00 -2.65 10.99
N THR A 298 -12.02 -1.81 11.14
CA THR A 298 -12.03 -0.43 10.64
C THR A 298 -12.92 0.49 11.49
N HIS A 299 -12.55 1.77 11.58
CA HIS A 299 -13.40 2.84 12.12
C HIS A 299 -14.34 3.42 11.06
N GLN A 300 -14.25 2.94 9.82
CA GLN A 300 -15.06 3.41 8.68
C GLN A 300 -15.68 2.24 7.91
N PRO A 301 -16.55 1.45 8.56
CA PRO A 301 -17.14 0.29 7.91
C PRO A 301 -18.00 0.65 6.69
N GLU A 302 -18.54 1.88 6.64
CA GLU A 302 -19.36 2.37 5.52
C GLU A 302 -18.54 3.01 4.38
N HIS A 303 -17.20 3.00 4.43
CA HIS A 303 -16.37 3.63 3.41
C HIS A 303 -16.69 3.09 2.01
N PRO A 304 -17.00 3.94 1.00
CA PRO A 304 -17.51 3.51 -0.31
C PRO A 304 -16.60 2.51 -1.03
N LEU A 305 -15.29 2.78 -1.08
CA LEU A 305 -14.32 1.85 -1.70
C LEU A 305 -14.26 0.51 -0.99
N LEU A 306 -14.35 0.49 0.35
CA LEU A 306 -14.36 -0.74 1.13
C LEU A 306 -15.62 -1.55 0.84
N GLN A 307 -16.78 -0.93 0.87
CA GLN A 307 -18.05 -1.58 0.57
C GLN A 307 -18.09 -2.13 -0.86
N THR A 308 -17.64 -1.37 -1.84
CA THR A 308 -17.54 -1.83 -3.22
C THR A 308 -16.63 -3.05 -3.36
N LEU A 309 -15.47 -3.04 -2.68
CA LEU A 309 -14.53 -4.17 -2.69
C LEU A 309 -15.16 -5.43 -2.10
N LEU A 310 -15.85 -5.30 -0.96
CA LEU A 310 -16.45 -6.43 -0.25
C LEU A 310 -17.67 -7.02 -0.98
N GLN A 311 -18.54 -6.16 -1.52
CA GLN A 311 -19.79 -6.58 -2.14
C GLN A 311 -19.63 -7.02 -3.60
N SER A 312 -18.78 -6.31 -4.34
CA SER A 312 -18.69 -6.44 -5.81
C SER A 312 -17.29 -6.86 -6.29
N GLY A 313 -16.34 -7.04 -5.38
CA GLY A 313 -14.99 -7.51 -5.67
C GLY A 313 -14.04 -6.47 -6.30
N TYR A 314 -12.83 -6.95 -6.63
CA TYR A 314 -11.74 -6.09 -7.09
C TYR A 314 -12.05 -5.33 -8.39
N GLY A 315 -12.74 -5.95 -9.33
CA GLY A 315 -13.07 -5.30 -10.61
C GLY A 315 -13.92 -4.04 -10.43
N ALA A 316 -14.96 -4.10 -9.61
CA ALA A 316 -15.80 -2.96 -9.28
C ALA A 316 -15.05 -1.89 -8.46
N PHE A 317 -14.25 -2.32 -7.48
CA PHE A 317 -13.35 -1.45 -6.75
C PHE A 317 -12.42 -0.67 -7.70
N ALA A 318 -11.76 -1.36 -8.64
CA ALA A 318 -10.84 -0.76 -9.60
C ALA A 318 -11.53 0.26 -10.51
N GLN A 319 -12.78 0.01 -10.89
CA GLN A 319 -13.58 0.97 -11.66
C GLN A 319 -13.84 2.25 -10.89
N GLN A 320 -14.30 2.12 -9.65
CA GLN A 320 -14.56 3.28 -8.78
C GLN A 320 -13.27 4.03 -8.48
N ALA A 321 -12.19 3.33 -8.15
CA ALA A 321 -10.89 3.94 -7.88
C ALA A 321 -10.33 4.69 -9.10
N LEU A 322 -10.54 4.20 -10.32
CA LEU A 322 -10.16 4.92 -11.53
C LEU A 322 -10.95 6.22 -11.71
N LEU A 323 -12.27 6.22 -11.44
CA LEU A 323 -13.08 7.44 -11.50
C LEU A 323 -12.61 8.49 -10.47
N GLU A 324 -12.33 8.06 -9.23
CA GLU A 324 -11.81 8.94 -8.18
C GLU A 324 -10.44 9.53 -8.57
N ARG A 325 -9.55 8.71 -9.15
CA ARG A 325 -8.24 9.18 -9.63
C ARG A 325 -8.35 10.15 -10.81
N GLN A 326 -9.30 9.94 -11.70
CA GLN A 326 -9.59 10.86 -12.79
C GLN A 326 -10.06 12.22 -12.27
N ALA A 327 -11.03 12.21 -11.36
CA ALA A 327 -11.57 13.44 -10.75
C ALA A 327 -10.51 14.21 -9.95
N ALA A 328 -9.60 13.49 -9.28
CA ALA A 328 -8.52 14.06 -8.47
C ALA A 328 -7.21 14.32 -9.25
N TRP A 329 -7.22 14.17 -10.58
CA TRP A 329 -6.03 14.35 -11.43
C TRP A 329 -4.81 13.53 -10.96
N LEU A 330 -5.03 12.27 -10.60
CA LEU A 330 -3.98 11.37 -10.11
C LEU A 330 -3.57 10.34 -11.18
N PRO A 331 -2.38 9.75 -11.07
CA PRO A 331 -2.02 8.60 -11.90
C PRO A 331 -3.07 7.47 -11.83
N PRO A 332 -3.43 6.84 -12.94
CA PRO A 332 -2.74 6.84 -14.24
C PRO A 332 -3.17 7.91 -15.25
N TYR A 333 -4.04 8.86 -14.88
CA TYR A 333 -4.48 9.95 -15.78
C TYR A 333 -3.46 11.07 -15.90
N THR A 334 -2.59 11.21 -14.91
CA THR A 334 -1.44 12.11 -14.92
C THR A 334 -0.16 11.34 -14.61
N TYR A 335 0.97 11.98 -14.84
CA TYR A 335 2.29 11.46 -14.49
C TYR A 335 2.90 12.29 -13.39
N HIS A 336 3.61 11.64 -12.49
CA HIS A 336 4.31 12.27 -11.37
C HIS A 336 5.81 12.12 -11.51
N VAL A 337 6.52 13.20 -11.21
CA VAL A 337 7.97 13.20 -10.98
C VAL A 337 8.22 13.72 -9.58
N LEU A 338 8.85 12.92 -8.76
CA LEU A 338 9.21 13.28 -7.40
C LEU A 338 10.71 13.55 -7.32
N ILE A 339 11.06 14.82 -7.11
CA ILE A 339 12.43 15.28 -6.88
C ILE A 339 12.66 15.29 -5.37
N ARG A 340 13.75 14.67 -4.92
CA ARG A 340 14.13 14.59 -3.51
C ARG A 340 15.52 15.14 -3.30
N ALA A 341 15.66 15.94 -2.26
CA ALA A 341 16.94 16.42 -1.76
C ALA A 341 17.09 15.98 -0.30
N GLU A 342 18.31 15.65 0.11
CA GLU A 342 18.60 15.27 1.49
C GLU A 342 19.95 15.78 1.95
N ASP A 343 20.02 16.27 3.19
CA ASP A 343 21.24 16.74 3.82
C ASP A 343 21.23 16.47 5.34
N HIS A 344 22.38 16.56 5.98
CA HIS A 344 22.50 16.49 7.44
C HIS A 344 21.87 17.69 8.15
N GLN A 345 21.78 18.84 7.48
CA GLN A 345 21.07 20.04 7.92
C GLN A 345 19.71 20.13 7.22
N SER A 346 18.73 20.76 7.88
CA SER A 346 17.36 20.87 7.36
C SER A 346 17.23 21.86 6.20
N ASP A 347 18.01 22.95 6.24
CA ASP A 347 17.82 24.10 5.34
C ASP A 347 18.36 23.90 3.92
N PRO A 348 19.54 23.27 3.69
CA PRO A 348 20.09 23.13 2.37
C PRO A 348 19.17 22.41 1.37
N PRO A 349 18.55 21.25 1.71
CA PRO A 349 17.66 20.58 0.77
C PRO A 349 16.38 21.37 0.49
N ALA A 350 15.86 22.13 1.46
CA ALA A 350 14.72 23.01 1.27
C ALA A 350 15.05 24.16 0.31
N GLN A 351 16.20 24.82 0.51
CA GLN A 351 16.69 25.92 -0.34
C GLN A 351 16.93 25.45 -1.77
N LEU A 352 17.61 24.32 -1.96
CA LEU A 352 17.85 23.74 -3.28
C LEU A 352 16.55 23.51 -4.05
N LEU A 353 15.57 22.89 -3.41
CA LEU A 353 14.28 22.62 -4.05
C LEU A 353 13.44 23.90 -4.29
N THR A 354 13.61 24.93 -3.46
CA THR A 354 12.98 26.24 -3.68
C THR A 354 13.59 26.93 -4.89
N GLN A 355 14.92 26.95 -5.03
CA GLN A 355 15.60 27.48 -6.19
C GLN A 355 15.21 26.74 -7.47
N LEU A 356 15.17 25.41 -7.40
CA LEU A 356 14.70 24.59 -8.51
C LEU A 356 13.28 24.94 -8.93
N ARG A 357 12.37 25.07 -7.96
CA ARG A 357 10.99 25.47 -8.21
C ARG A 357 10.94 26.81 -8.95
N THR A 358 11.70 27.81 -8.51
CA THR A 358 11.79 29.11 -9.19
C THR A 358 12.24 28.99 -10.64
N ILE A 359 13.25 28.16 -10.90
CA ILE A 359 13.75 27.89 -12.28
C ILE A 359 12.65 27.25 -13.14
N LEU A 360 11.91 26.30 -12.57
CA LEU A 360 10.82 25.62 -13.29
C LEU A 360 9.67 26.57 -13.57
N GLU A 361 9.28 27.42 -12.59
CA GLU A 361 8.21 28.41 -12.72
C GLU A 361 8.52 29.51 -13.76
N ALA A 362 9.79 29.82 -13.93
CA ALA A 362 10.26 30.75 -14.96
C ALA A 362 10.32 30.14 -16.39
N SER A 363 10.13 28.82 -16.51
CA SER A 363 10.23 28.12 -17.78
C SER A 363 9.03 28.43 -18.70
N PRO A 364 9.25 28.75 -19.98
CA PRO A 364 8.17 28.89 -20.95
C PRO A 364 7.43 27.59 -21.28
N LEU A 365 7.96 26.43 -20.83
CA LEU A 365 7.31 25.13 -20.97
C LEU A 365 6.26 24.87 -19.90
N LEU A 366 6.20 25.69 -18.86
CA LEU A 366 5.20 25.57 -17.81
C LEU A 366 3.85 26.09 -18.33
N ASP A 367 2.90 25.19 -18.50
CA ASP A 367 1.52 25.52 -18.86
C ASP A 367 0.57 25.35 -17.65
N SER A 368 -0.72 25.64 -17.87
CA SER A 368 -1.75 25.56 -16.83
C SER A 368 -1.99 24.15 -16.27
N ASP A 369 -1.54 23.10 -16.99
CA ASP A 369 -1.72 21.72 -16.60
C ASP A 369 -0.56 21.19 -15.73
N PHE A 370 0.50 21.98 -15.56
CA PHE A 370 1.57 21.67 -14.63
C PHE A 370 1.19 22.01 -13.18
N TRP A 371 1.38 21.06 -12.31
CA TRP A 371 1.27 21.25 -10.86
C TRP A 371 2.63 21.03 -10.22
N LEU A 372 3.09 22.07 -9.51
CA LEU A 372 4.31 22.07 -8.70
C LEU A 372 3.91 22.07 -7.23
N LEU A 373 4.05 20.95 -6.56
CA LEU A 373 3.63 20.74 -5.16
C LEU A 373 4.85 20.62 -4.26
N GLY A 374 4.99 21.52 -3.33
CA GLY A 374 6.18 21.70 -2.47
C GLY A 374 7.06 22.89 -2.90
N PRO A 375 8.32 22.98 -2.43
CA PRO A 375 9.01 21.99 -1.60
C PRO A 375 8.36 21.76 -0.25
N ALA A 376 8.33 20.51 0.19
CA ALA A 376 7.80 20.11 1.48
C ALA A 376 8.67 18.99 2.09
N PRO A 377 8.72 18.85 3.42
CA PRO A 377 9.36 17.70 4.03
C PRO A 377 8.80 16.39 3.50
N ALA A 378 9.67 15.40 3.26
CA ALA A 378 9.22 14.08 2.87
C ALA A 378 8.38 13.44 3.99
N LEU A 379 7.53 12.44 3.65
CA LEU A 379 6.73 11.70 4.63
C LEU A 379 7.58 11.16 5.79
N GLN A 380 8.78 10.67 5.49
CA GLN A 380 9.82 10.40 6.46
C GLN A 380 10.84 11.54 6.36
N SER A 381 10.60 12.60 7.12
CA SER A 381 11.37 13.85 7.06
C SER A 381 12.83 13.70 7.49
N LYS A 382 13.17 12.66 8.28
CA LYS A 382 14.55 12.33 8.66
C LYS A 382 14.81 10.84 8.55
N ARG A 383 15.92 10.46 7.90
CA ARG A 383 16.35 9.06 7.76
C ARG A 383 17.87 8.98 7.82
N ALA A 384 18.41 8.08 8.65
CA ALA A 384 19.85 7.90 8.82
C ALA A 384 20.62 9.23 9.06
N GLY A 385 20.06 10.09 9.92
CA GLY A 385 20.66 11.39 10.25
C GLY A 385 20.43 12.49 9.21
N ARG A 386 19.86 12.22 8.05
CA ARG A 386 19.64 13.21 6.97
C ARG A 386 18.20 13.69 6.95
N PHE A 387 18.00 15.00 6.83
CA PHE A 387 16.72 15.64 6.56
C PHE A 387 16.39 15.50 5.07
N ARG A 388 15.12 15.25 4.77
CA ARG A 388 14.65 14.92 3.43
C ARG A 388 13.49 15.83 3.03
N TRP A 389 13.67 16.49 1.91
CA TRP A 389 12.68 17.36 1.30
C TRP A 389 12.31 16.85 -0.09
N GLN A 390 11.13 17.24 -0.56
CA GLN A 390 10.60 16.79 -1.85
C GLN A 390 9.85 17.90 -2.57
N LEU A 391 9.94 17.86 -3.90
CA LEU A 391 9.16 18.65 -4.84
C LEU A 391 8.49 17.68 -5.81
N LEU A 392 7.17 17.75 -5.93
CA LEU A 392 6.40 16.90 -6.84
C LEU A 392 5.97 17.72 -8.05
N LEU A 393 6.30 17.23 -9.24
CA LEU A 393 5.80 17.73 -10.51
C LEU A 393 4.73 16.78 -11.02
N GLN A 394 3.61 17.31 -11.49
CA GLN A 394 2.50 16.57 -12.05
C GLN A 394 2.06 17.18 -13.37
N HIS A 395 1.80 16.36 -14.39
CA HIS A 395 1.28 16.76 -15.69
C HIS A 395 0.61 15.59 -16.42
N PRO A 396 -0.46 15.80 -17.22
CA PRO A 396 -1.08 14.72 -18.01
C PRO A 396 -0.19 14.23 -19.17
N SER A 397 0.82 14.97 -19.61
CA SER A 397 1.75 14.56 -20.64
C SER A 397 3.12 14.18 -20.07
N ARG A 398 3.49 12.91 -20.20
CA ARG A 398 4.83 12.42 -19.85
C ARG A 398 5.95 13.14 -20.62
N ARG A 399 5.70 13.47 -21.90
CA ARG A 399 6.66 14.16 -22.75
C ARG A 399 6.99 15.55 -22.20
N LYS A 400 5.99 16.33 -21.79
CA LYS A 400 6.20 17.66 -21.21
C LYS A 400 6.95 17.59 -19.88
N LEU A 401 6.66 16.60 -19.02
CA LEU A 401 7.47 16.37 -17.82
C LEU A 401 8.94 16.10 -18.14
N GLN A 402 9.24 15.31 -19.17
CA GLN A 402 10.60 15.05 -19.59
C GLN A 402 11.30 16.33 -20.12
N GLN A 403 10.59 17.14 -20.88
CA GLN A 403 11.11 18.40 -21.42
C GLN A 403 11.45 19.40 -20.30
N ILE A 404 10.57 19.57 -19.32
CA ILE A 404 10.82 20.50 -18.22
C ILE A 404 11.95 19.99 -17.28
N LEU A 405 12.09 18.68 -17.10
CA LEU A 405 13.19 18.11 -16.34
C LEU A 405 14.56 18.32 -17.03
N ALA A 406 14.60 18.37 -18.35
CA ALA A 406 15.83 18.67 -19.09
C ALA A 406 16.35 20.09 -18.79
N ILE A 407 15.44 21.06 -18.54
CA ILE A 407 15.82 22.43 -18.14
C ILE A 407 16.35 22.44 -16.69
N ALA A 408 15.80 21.59 -15.82
CA ALA A 408 16.23 21.50 -14.43
C ALA A 408 17.60 20.82 -14.26
N ARG A 409 18.05 20.03 -15.24
CA ARG A 409 19.26 19.22 -15.16
C ARG A 409 20.53 20.01 -14.80
N PRO A 410 20.81 21.20 -15.36
CA PRO A 410 22.01 21.98 -14.97
C PRO A 410 22.03 22.43 -13.52
N ALA A 411 20.89 22.45 -12.83
CA ALA A 411 20.82 22.79 -11.40
C ALA A 411 21.25 21.62 -10.48
N PHE A 412 21.47 20.43 -11.06
CA PHE A 412 21.89 19.23 -10.33
C PHE A 412 23.34 18.82 -10.62
N GLU A 413 23.96 19.42 -11.64
CA GLU A 413 25.37 19.29 -11.99
C GLU A 413 26.21 20.37 -11.31
#